data_b7469c6bd8e891b522e015a28ec5aab2
#
_entry.id   b7469c6bd8e891b522e015a28ec5aab2
#
_cell.length_a   1.000
_cell.length_b   1.000
_cell.length_c   1.000
_cell.angle_alpha   90.00
_cell.angle_beta   90.00
_cell.angle_gamma   90.00
#
_symmetry.space_group_name_H-M   'P 1'
#
loop_
_entity.id
_entity.type
_entity.pdbx_description
1 polymer ?
#
loop_
_entity_poly.entity_id
_entity_poly.type
_entity_poly.pdbx_seq_one_letter_code
_entity_poly.pdbx_strand_id
1 'polypeptide(L)'
;MRQRRTDLALEAKELWEESARQTARLEGVEAFTETREGFLTETVHILDERGEEALGKPAGRYVTLTMDGLARREEDAFPRAARAVGGELARLMDGVPDRGLALVVGLGNRAITPDAIGPKVHEHTLVTRHLVEQIPEHFGAFRPVASLSAGVLGATGMESGELVQAVCRRLKPACVVAVDALASRSLKRLCRTVQLSDTGIAPGSGVGNHRWALDRASLGVPVLAVGVPTVVDASTLAADLLGQEELPPLGEGRDLLVTPKDIDSQVDDLAKVIGYGISLALQPGLDVADLDLLLS
;
A
#
# COMPACT_ATOMS: atom_id res chain seq x y z
N MET A 1 -28.65 -1.65 -0.99
CA MET A 1 -27.62 -2.57 -0.44
C MET A 1 -26.31 -1.80 -0.34
N ARG A 2 -25.75 -1.61 0.85
CA ARG A 2 -24.38 -1.09 0.97
C ARG A 2 -23.44 -2.29 0.79
N GLN A 3 -22.70 -2.30 -0.30
CA GLN A 3 -21.68 -3.30 -0.58
C GLN A 3 -20.60 -3.23 0.53
N ARG A 4 -20.18 -4.38 1.06
CA ARG A 4 -19.06 -4.46 2.04
C ARG A 4 -17.83 -3.81 1.40
N ARG A 5 -17.28 -2.78 2.04
CA ARG A 5 -16.19 -1.97 1.51
C ARG A 5 -14.86 -2.56 1.89
N THR A 6 -13.97 -2.77 0.94
CA THR A 6 -12.58 -3.16 1.16
C THR A 6 -11.67 -2.63 0.06
N ASP A 7 -10.50 -2.16 0.44
CA ASP A 7 -9.42 -1.82 -0.47
C ASP A 7 -8.52 -3.02 -0.80
N LEU A 8 -8.66 -4.12 -0.06
CA LEU A 8 -7.81 -5.30 -0.21
C LEU A 8 -8.34 -6.24 -1.30
N ALA A 9 -7.50 -6.57 -2.30
CA ALA A 9 -7.85 -7.52 -3.36
C ALA A 9 -8.09 -8.94 -2.83
N LEU A 10 -7.35 -9.34 -1.80
CA LEU A 10 -7.54 -10.62 -1.12
C LEU A 10 -8.94 -10.72 -0.50
N GLU A 11 -9.40 -9.67 0.19
CA GLU A 11 -10.75 -9.64 0.75
C GLU A 11 -11.84 -9.59 -0.32
N ALA A 12 -11.61 -8.92 -1.45
CA ALA A 12 -12.52 -8.94 -2.58
C ALA A 12 -12.68 -10.35 -3.16
N LYS A 13 -11.57 -11.11 -3.27
CA LYS A 13 -11.58 -12.52 -3.67
C LYS A 13 -12.35 -13.39 -2.68
N GLU A 14 -12.10 -13.25 -1.39
CA GLU A 14 -12.81 -13.98 -0.34
C GLU A 14 -14.33 -13.70 -0.37
N LEU A 15 -14.73 -12.43 -0.53
CA LEU A 15 -16.15 -12.07 -0.69
C LEU A 15 -16.80 -12.73 -1.90
N TRP A 16 -16.07 -12.78 -3.03
CA TRP A 16 -16.56 -13.45 -4.23
C TRP A 16 -16.74 -14.94 -3.98
N GLU A 17 -15.76 -15.62 -3.37
CA GLU A 17 -15.81 -17.05 -3.03
C GLU A 17 -16.95 -17.37 -2.05
N GLU A 18 -17.19 -16.52 -1.06
CA GLU A 18 -18.32 -16.61 -0.13
C GLU A 18 -19.67 -16.51 -0.89
N SER A 19 -19.78 -15.60 -1.85
CA SER A 19 -21.02 -15.34 -2.59
C SER A 19 -21.34 -16.39 -3.67
N ALA A 20 -20.30 -16.98 -4.28
CA ALA A 20 -20.42 -17.91 -5.40
C ALA A 20 -20.81 -19.36 -5.00
N ARG A 21 -21.19 -19.61 -3.74
CA ARG A 21 -21.60 -20.92 -3.22
C ARG A 21 -20.70 -22.09 -3.67
N GLN A 22 -19.40 -21.95 -3.49
CA GLN A 22 -18.36 -23.00 -3.64
C GLN A 22 -18.27 -23.76 -4.98
N THR A 23 -19.06 -23.42 -6.01
CA THR A 23 -19.15 -24.22 -7.25
C THR A 23 -18.59 -23.54 -8.50
N ALA A 24 -18.38 -22.23 -8.49
CA ALA A 24 -17.85 -21.51 -9.65
C ALA A 24 -16.33 -21.28 -9.49
N ARG A 25 -15.58 -21.58 -10.55
CA ARG A 25 -14.17 -21.18 -10.67
C ARG A 25 -14.11 -19.69 -10.96
N LEU A 26 -13.31 -18.94 -10.22
CA LEU A 26 -13.10 -17.52 -10.47
C LEU A 26 -12.26 -17.35 -11.75
N GLU A 27 -12.95 -17.12 -12.89
CA GLU A 27 -12.29 -16.93 -14.17
C GLU A 27 -11.54 -15.57 -14.21
N GLY A 28 -10.41 -15.55 -14.90
CA GLY A 28 -9.59 -14.34 -15.00
C GLY A 28 -8.82 -13.97 -13.73
N VAL A 29 -8.75 -14.88 -12.74
CA VAL A 29 -8.00 -14.65 -11.51
C VAL A 29 -7.18 -15.88 -11.14
N GLU A 30 -5.92 -15.68 -10.83
CA GLU A 30 -5.04 -16.67 -10.21
C GLU A 30 -4.69 -16.22 -8.79
N ALA A 31 -4.59 -17.16 -7.86
CA ALA A 31 -4.15 -16.88 -6.51
C ALA A 31 -3.25 -17.99 -6.00
N PHE A 32 -2.20 -17.59 -5.30
CA PHE A 32 -1.28 -18.52 -4.65
C PHE A 32 -0.77 -17.96 -3.34
N THR A 33 -0.29 -18.85 -2.50
CA THR A 33 0.21 -18.53 -1.16
C THR A 33 1.59 -19.11 -1.01
N GLU A 34 2.49 -18.32 -0.44
CA GLU A 34 3.87 -18.71 -0.18
C GLU A 34 4.38 -18.07 1.12
N THR A 35 5.60 -18.38 1.51
CA THR A 35 6.26 -17.74 2.67
C THR A 35 7.48 -16.99 2.19
N ARG A 36 7.58 -15.70 2.55
CA ARG A 36 8.72 -14.82 2.24
C ARG A 36 9.31 -14.25 3.53
N GLU A 37 10.61 -14.41 3.74
CA GLU A 37 11.30 -13.96 4.96
C GLU A 37 10.58 -14.42 6.27
N GLY A 38 9.87 -15.56 6.22
CA GLY A 38 9.07 -16.07 7.32
C GLY A 38 7.65 -15.47 7.45
N PHE A 39 7.24 -14.61 6.53
CA PHE A 39 5.89 -14.01 6.50
C PHE A 39 5.00 -14.69 5.46
N LEU A 40 3.74 -14.95 5.82
CA LEU A 40 2.73 -15.43 4.90
C LEU A 40 2.51 -14.38 3.81
N THR A 41 2.62 -14.80 2.56
CA THR A 41 2.49 -13.95 1.37
C THR A 41 1.41 -14.53 0.47
N GLU A 42 0.36 -13.79 0.25
CA GLU A 42 -0.78 -14.18 -0.58
C GLU A 42 -0.84 -13.27 -1.80
N THR A 43 -0.78 -13.86 -2.99
CA THR A 43 -0.85 -13.13 -4.26
C THR A 43 -2.17 -13.40 -4.94
N VAL A 44 -2.85 -12.33 -5.35
CA VAL A 44 -4.00 -12.35 -6.25
C VAL A 44 -3.58 -11.68 -7.55
N HIS A 45 -3.62 -12.42 -8.65
CA HIS A 45 -3.30 -11.93 -9.98
C HIS A 45 -4.58 -11.87 -10.82
N ILE A 46 -5.04 -10.67 -11.12
CA ILE A 46 -6.18 -10.40 -11.98
C ILE A 46 -5.64 -10.32 -13.41
N LEU A 47 -6.08 -11.24 -14.27
CA LEU A 47 -5.50 -11.48 -15.59
C LEU A 47 -6.18 -10.69 -16.71
N ASP A 48 -7.49 -10.48 -16.60
CA ASP A 48 -8.32 -9.91 -17.66
C ASP A 48 -9.58 -9.21 -17.13
N GLU A 49 -10.40 -8.65 -18.05
CA GLU A 49 -11.63 -7.92 -17.75
C GLU A 49 -12.65 -8.74 -16.92
N ARG A 50 -12.68 -10.07 -17.05
CA ARG A 50 -13.59 -10.93 -16.26
C ARG A 50 -13.18 -10.94 -14.79
N GLY A 51 -11.88 -10.99 -14.53
CA GLY A 51 -11.35 -10.87 -13.19
C GLY A 51 -11.56 -9.47 -12.62
N GLU A 52 -11.42 -8.43 -13.44
CA GLU A 52 -11.70 -7.03 -13.04
C GLU A 52 -13.16 -6.86 -12.63
N GLU A 53 -14.09 -7.37 -13.44
CA GLU A 53 -15.53 -7.30 -13.16
C GLU A 53 -15.90 -8.08 -11.90
N ALA A 54 -15.31 -9.29 -11.73
CA ALA A 54 -15.59 -10.14 -10.59
C ALA A 54 -15.09 -9.55 -9.26
N LEU A 55 -13.90 -8.93 -9.25
CA LEU A 55 -13.27 -8.41 -8.04
C LEU A 55 -13.43 -6.89 -7.87
N GLY A 56 -13.90 -6.18 -8.89
CA GLY A 56 -14.02 -4.71 -8.89
C GLY A 56 -12.68 -4.00 -8.76
N LYS A 57 -11.60 -4.61 -9.28
CA LYS A 57 -10.23 -4.09 -9.21
C LYS A 57 -9.53 -4.26 -10.55
N PRO A 58 -8.62 -3.31 -10.92
CA PRO A 58 -7.89 -3.39 -12.18
C PRO A 58 -7.06 -4.68 -12.33
N ALA A 59 -6.87 -5.12 -13.58
CA ALA A 59 -5.96 -6.22 -13.90
C ALA A 59 -4.53 -5.90 -13.47
N GLY A 60 -3.86 -6.88 -12.86
CA GLY A 60 -2.53 -6.77 -12.31
C GLY A 60 -2.31 -7.64 -11.09
N ARG A 61 -1.19 -7.46 -10.43
CA ARG A 61 -0.77 -8.26 -9.28
C ARG A 61 -1.00 -7.51 -7.98
N TYR A 62 -1.59 -8.21 -7.01
CA TYR A 62 -1.85 -7.75 -5.65
C TYR A 62 -1.21 -8.74 -4.68
N VAL A 63 -0.21 -8.30 -3.95
CA VAL A 63 0.53 -9.12 -2.99
C VAL A 63 0.20 -8.64 -1.58
N THR A 64 -0.26 -9.54 -0.73
CA THR A 64 -0.56 -9.25 0.68
C THR A 64 0.41 -10.00 1.58
N LEU A 65 1.21 -9.24 2.34
CA LEU A 65 2.13 -9.76 3.35
C LEU A 65 1.46 -9.68 4.72
N THR A 66 1.38 -10.80 5.45
CA THR A 66 0.86 -10.84 6.81
C THR A 66 1.99 -10.64 7.82
N MET A 67 1.97 -9.53 8.56
CA MET A 67 3.04 -9.05 9.45
C MET A 67 2.89 -9.50 10.91
N ASP A 68 2.35 -10.70 11.16
CA ASP A 68 2.10 -11.19 12.51
C ASP A 68 3.37 -11.30 13.38
N GLY A 69 4.51 -11.67 12.79
CA GLY A 69 5.78 -11.72 13.51
C GLY A 69 6.23 -10.33 14.02
N LEU A 70 6.00 -9.29 13.21
CA LEU A 70 6.25 -7.89 13.62
C LEU A 70 5.33 -7.48 14.77
N ALA A 71 4.02 -7.77 14.64
CA ALA A 71 3.04 -7.47 15.68
C ALA A 71 3.32 -8.19 17.01
N ARG A 72 3.90 -9.39 16.97
CA ARG A 72 4.34 -10.16 18.14
C ARG A 72 5.73 -9.78 18.65
N ARG A 73 6.40 -8.84 17.99
CA ARG A 73 7.78 -8.42 18.31
C ARG A 73 8.77 -9.59 18.37
N GLU A 74 8.65 -10.52 17.40
CA GLU A 74 9.59 -11.61 17.25
C GLU A 74 11.00 -11.08 16.99
N GLU A 75 12.01 -11.84 17.41
CA GLU A 75 13.41 -11.53 17.13
C GLU A 75 13.63 -11.38 15.62
N ASP A 76 14.40 -10.37 15.22
CA ASP A 76 14.67 -10.04 13.80
C ASP A 76 13.43 -9.80 12.92
N ALA A 77 12.24 -9.60 13.50
CA ALA A 77 11.02 -9.37 12.72
C ALA A 77 11.11 -8.10 11.85
N PHE A 78 11.71 -7.02 12.37
CA PHE A 78 11.85 -5.77 11.61
C PHE A 78 12.70 -5.94 10.34
N PRO A 79 13.97 -6.42 10.40
CA PRO A 79 14.78 -6.58 9.20
C PRO A 79 14.18 -7.60 8.21
N ARG A 80 13.57 -8.69 8.70
CA ARG A 80 12.86 -9.65 7.85
C ARG A 80 11.66 -9.01 7.14
N ALA A 81 10.85 -8.23 7.86
CA ALA A 81 9.69 -7.54 7.29
C ALA A 81 10.11 -6.51 6.23
N ALA A 82 11.16 -5.72 6.48
CA ALA A 82 11.69 -4.77 5.51
C ALA A 82 12.18 -5.48 4.24
N ARG A 83 12.91 -6.61 4.38
CA ARG A 83 13.33 -7.43 3.22
C ARG A 83 12.16 -8.06 2.48
N ALA A 84 11.13 -8.53 3.20
CA ALA A 84 9.93 -9.09 2.57
C ALA A 84 9.20 -8.05 1.71
N VAL A 85 8.96 -6.85 2.25
CA VAL A 85 8.35 -5.74 1.52
C VAL A 85 9.23 -5.33 0.33
N GLY A 86 10.54 -5.17 0.54
CA GLY A 86 11.48 -4.79 -0.51
C GLY A 86 11.55 -5.81 -1.63
N GLY A 87 11.61 -7.10 -1.30
CA GLY A 87 11.65 -8.18 -2.27
C GLY A 87 10.38 -8.28 -3.11
N GLU A 88 9.19 -8.12 -2.51
CA GLU A 88 7.94 -8.13 -3.26
C GLU A 88 7.79 -6.86 -4.13
N LEU A 89 8.17 -5.69 -3.61
CA LEU A 89 8.16 -4.47 -4.39
C LEU A 89 9.11 -4.58 -5.61
N ALA A 90 10.31 -5.11 -5.42
CA ALA A 90 11.28 -5.32 -6.50
C ALA A 90 10.72 -6.25 -7.60
N ARG A 91 9.97 -7.32 -7.23
CA ARG A 91 9.30 -8.20 -8.21
C ARG A 91 8.18 -7.50 -8.97
N LEU A 92 7.44 -6.59 -8.32
CA LEU A 92 6.40 -5.79 -8.97
C LEU A 92 7.00 -4.73 -9.89
N MET A 93 8.26 -4.36 -9.70
CA MET A 93 8.99 -3.40 -10.55
C MET A 93 9.55 -4.03 -11.84
N ASP A 94 9.22 -5.28 -12.14
CA ASP A 94 9.67 -5.92 -13.40
C ASP A 94 9.32 -5.04 -14.61
N GLY A 95 10.32 -4.79 -15.47
CA GLY A 95 10.18 -3.87 -16.61
C GLY A 95 10.31 -2.37 -16.30
N VAL A 96 10.52 -1.97 -15.05
CA VAL A 96 10.87 -0.59 -14.67
C VAL A 96 12.38 -0.39 -14.83
N PRO A 97 12.86 0.68 -15.52
CA PRO A 97 14.30 0.91 -15.68
C PRO A 97 15.03 1.04 -14.34
N ASP A 98 16.12 0.30 -14.15
CA ASP A 98 16.86 0.23 -12.86
C ASP A 98 17.48 1.57 -12.42
N ARG A 99 17.87 2.43 -13.35
CA ARG A 99 18.59 3.69 -13.09
C ARG A 99 17.77 4.95 -13.25
N GLY A 100 16.50 4.84 -13.62
CA GLY A 100 15.62 6.01 -13.71
C GLY A 100 15.20 6.54 -12.34
N LEU A 101 14.93 7.85 -12.26
CA LEU A 101 14.40 8.47 -11.04
C LEU A 101 13.15 7.72 -10.55
N ALA A 102 13.14 7.32 -9.29
CA ALA A 102 11.94 6.85 -8.61
C ALA A 102 11.36 8.00 -7.74
N LEU A 103 10.04 8.18 -7.83
CA LEU A 103 9.31 9.13 -6.97
C LEU A 103 8.48 8.35 -5.96
N VAL A 104 8.79 8.49 -4.67
CA VAL A 104 7.99 7.94 -3.57
C VAL A 104 6.99 8.99 -3.12
N VAL A 105 5.71 8.61 -3.02
CA VAL A 105 4.61 9.52 -2.67
C VAL A 105 3.88 8.98 -1.45
N GLY A 106 3.99 9.69 -0.33
CA GLY A 106 3.19 9.45 0.86
C GLY A 106 1.85 10.19 0.76
N LEU A 107 0.74 9.43 0.70
CA LEU A 107 -0.62 9.95 0.70
C LEU A 107 -1.18 9.96 2.11
N GLY A 108 -2.18 10.80 2.37
CA GLY A 108 -2.87 10.87 3.64
C GLY A 108 -2.55 12.10 4.47
N ASN A 109 -3.12 12.15 5.67
CA ASN A 109 -3.03 13.28 6.59
C ASN A 109 -2.16 12.91 7.82
N ARG A 110 -0.99 13.54 7.94
CA ARG A 110 -0.08 13.31 9.07
C ARG A 110 -0.72 13.61 10.44
N ALA A 111 -1.69 14.51 10.50
CA ALA A 111 -2.35 14.90 11.75
C ALA A 111 -3.42 13.89 12.21
N ILE A 112 -3.78 12.91 11.37
CA ILE A 112 -4.78 11.88 11.67
C ILE A 112 -4.07 10.54 11.65
N THR A 113 -3.78 9.95 12.82
CA THR A 113 -2.93 8.75 12.94
C THR A 113 -3.32 7.61 11.99
N PRO A 114 -4.60 7.21 11.86
CA PRO A 114 -4.98 6.17 10.90
C PRO A 114 -4.70 6.50 9.44
N ASP A 115 -4.54 7.78 9.10
CA ASP A 115 -4.27 8.28 7.74
C ASP A 115 -2.81 8.75 7.57
N ALA A 116 -1.95 8.48 8.56
CA ALA A 116 -0.59 9.01 8.60
C ALA A 116 0.48 8.05 8.02
N ILE A 117 0.11 6.86 7.56
CA ILE A 117 1.09 5.85 7.09
C ILE A 117 1.97 6.38 5.96
N GLY A 118 1.38 6.96 4.91
CA GLY A 118 2.12 7.52 3.77
C GLY A 118 3.08 8.64 4.17
N PRO A 119 2.64 9.69 4.89
CA PRO A 119 3.51 10.72 5.42
C PRO A 119 4.67 10.19 6.29
N LYS A 120 4.43 9.18 7.13
CA LYS A 120 5.48 8.58 7.96
C LYS A 120 6.44 7.70 7.16
N VAL A 121 5.97 6.99 6.14
CA VAL A 121 6.86 6.25 5.21
C VAL A 121 7.80 7.19 4.48
N HIS A 122 7.32 8.36 4.07
CA HIS A 122 8.16 9.39 3.47
C HIS A 122 9.37 9.75 4.35
N GLU A 123 9.19 9.82 5.69
CA GLU A 123 10.25 10.14 6.64
C GLU A 123 11.29 9.03 6.82
N HIS A 124 10.92 7.78 6.52
CA HIS A 124 11.79 6.60 6.62
C HIS A 124 12.33 6.11 5.26
N THR A 125 12.12 6.87 4.19
CA THR A 125 12.58 6.52 2.84
C THR A 125 13.91 7.18 2.55
N LEU A 126 14.90 6.41 2.10
CA LEU A 126 16.20 6.93 1.68
C LEU A 126 16.07 7.74 0.38
N VAL A 127 16.26 9.06 0.47
CA VAL A 127 16.25 9.98 -0.67
C VAL A 127 17.67 10.22 -1.17
N THR A 128 17.93 9.95 -2.43
CA THR A 128 19.27 9.95 -3.02
C THR A 128 19.42 10.88 -4.21
N ARG A 129 18.31 11.40 -4.77
CA ARG A 129 18.38 12.23 -5.99
C ARG A 129 19.38 13.38 -5.89
N HIS A 130 19.34 14.15 -4.82
CA HIS A 130 20.24 15.28 -4.61
C HIS A 130 21.69 14.85 -4.44
N LEU A 131 21.94 13.69 -3.82
CA LEU A 131 23.29 13.14 -3.65
C LEU A 131 23.88 12.67 -4.98
N VAL A 132 23.08 11.99 -5.80
CA VAL A 132 23.48 11.55 -7.15
C VAL A 132 23.78 12.73 -8.06
N GLU A 133 23.01 13.85 -7.94
CA GLU A 133 23.20 15.05 -8.74
C GLU A 133 24.40 15.91 -8.27
N GLN A 134 24.67 15.99 -6.96
CA GLN A 134 25.65 16.90 -6.38
C GLN A 134 27.00 16.25 -6.09
N ILE A 135 27.01 14.94 -5.77
CA ILE A 135 28.21 14.19 -5.37
C ILE A 135 28.27 12.85 -6.14
N PRO A 136 28.27 12.89 -7.48
CA PRO A 136 28.18 11.68 -8.30
C PRO A 136 29.37 10.72 -8.11
N GLU A 137 30.54 11.22 -7.72
CA GLU A 137 31.73 10.41 -7.42
C GLU A 137 31.52 9.42 -6.29
N HIS A 138 30.61 9.70 -5.33
CA HIS A 138 30.28 8.83 -4.21
C HIS A 138 28.93 8.13 -4.38
N PHE A 139 27.97 8.80 -4.99
CA PHE A 139 26.58 8.34 -5.06
C PHE A 139 26.11 8.00 -6.48
N GLY A 140 26.97 8.08 -7.51
CA GLY A 140 26.58 7.81 -8.89
C GLY A 140 26.13 6.36 -9.17
N ALA A 141 26.43 5.41 -8.28
CA ALA A 141 25.94 4.03 -8.35
C ALA A 141 24.50 3.88 -7.82
N PHE A 142 24.04 4.83 -7.00
CA PHE A 142 22.69 4.80 -6.42
C PHE A 142 21.64 5.16 -7.47
N ARG A 143 20.46 4.54 -7.37
CA ARG A 143 19.28 5.01 -8.10
C ARG A 143 18.85 6.36 -7.52
N PRO A 144 18.59 7.41 -8.35
CA PRO A 144 18.02 8.65 -7.83
C PRO A 144 16.61 8.39 -7.29
N VAL A 145 16.38 8.77 -6.03
CA VAL A 145 15.09 8.67 -5.35
C VAL A 145 14.71 10.05 -4.83
N ALA A 146 13.53 10.51 -5.19
CA ALA A 146 12.87 11.68 -4.61
C ALA A 146 11.64 11.21 -3.84
N SER A 147 11.28 11.92 -2.76
CA SER A 147 10.11 11.60 -1.96
C SER A 147 9.25 12.84 -1.71
N LEU A 148 7.93 12.65 -1.63
CA LEU A 148 6.93 13.70 -1.47
C LEU A 148 5.83 13.23 -0.52
N SER A 149 5.52 14.00 0.51
CA SER A 149 4.27 13.88 1.26
C SER A 149 3.24 14.83 0.67
N ALA A 150 2.23 14.30 -0.02
CA ALA A 150 1.29 15.09 -0.81
C ALA A 150 0.28 15.88 0.05
N GLY A 151 0.02 15.44 1.28
CA GLY A 151 -1.04 15.98 2.13
C GLY A 151 -2.45 15.64 1.61
N VAL A 152 -3.46 16.33 2.14
CA VAL A 152 -4.86 16.15 1.78
C VAL A 152 -5.51 17.46 1.39
N LEU A 153 -6.56 17.42 0.58
CA LEU A 153 -7.30 18.59 0.08
C LEU A 153 -7.68 19.59 1.20
N GLY A 154 -8.18 19.08 2.34
CA GLY A 154 -8.59 19.92 3.45
C GLY A 154 -7.46 20.68 4.14
N ALA A 155 -6.20 20.25 3.99
CA ALA A 155 -5.01 20.91 4.55
C ALA A 155 -4.29 21.79 3.52
N THR A 156 -4.30 21.39 2.26
CA THR A 156 -3.47 22.03 1.20
C THR A 156 -4.29 22.89 0.23
N GLY A 157 -5.60 22.65 0.13
CA GLY A 157 -6.46 23.25 -0.90
C GLY A 157 -6.23 22.65 -2.31
N MET A 158 -5.42 21.60 -2.42
CA MET A 158 -5.10 20.92 -3.68
C MET A 158 -5.39 19.43 -3.56
N GLU A 159 -5.90 18.82 -4.62
CA GLU A 159 -5.99 17.37 -4.69
C GLU A 159 -4.59 16.74 -4.75
N SER A 160 -4.37 15.66 -3.98
CA SER A 160 -3.07 14.98 -3.96
C SER A 160 -2.63 14.52 -5.36
N GLY A 161 -3.60 14.09 -6.19
CA GLY A 161 -3.35 13.68 -7.58
C GLY A 161 -2.83 14.81 -8.45
N GLU A 162 -3.36 16.04 -8.30
CA GLU A 162 -2.88 17.23 -9.05
C GLU A 162 -1.43 17.56 -8.72
N LEU A 163 -1.11 17.51 -7.41
CA LEU A 163 0.26 17.78 -6.93
C LEU A 163 1.23 16.72 -7.46
N VAL A 164 0.88 15.45 -7.34
CA VAL A 164 1.72 14.33 -7.83
C VAL A 164 1.92 14.42 -9.34
N GLN A 165 0.85 14.72 -10.11
CA GLN A 165 0.95 14.87 -11.55
C GLN A 165 1.87 16.07 -11.94
N ALA A 166 1.77 17.19 -11.24
CA ALA A 166 2.66 18.35 -11.49
C ALA A 166 4.12 17.99 -11.23
N VAL A 167 4.41 17.26 -10.14
CA VAL A 167 5.75 16.78 -9.82
C VAL A 167 6.25 15.77 -10.86
N CYS A 168 5.41 14.82 -11.29
CA CYS A 168 5.76 13.85 -12.34
C CYS A 168 6.09 14.53 -13.67
N ARG A 169 5.32 15.54 -14.08
CA ARG A 169 5.61 16.33 -15.29
C ARG A 169 6.96 17.05 -15.21
N ARG A 170 7.33 17.56 -14.02
CA ARG A 170 8.59 18.29 -13.82
C ARG A 170 9.79 17.36 -13.69
N LEU A 171 9.67 16.26 -12.93
CA LEU A 171 10.79 15.38 -12.62
C LEU A 171 10.95 14.23 -13.62
N LYS A 172 9.89 13.85 -14.34
CA LYS A 172 9.83 12.73 -15.29
C LYS A 172 10.38 11.43 -14.69
N PRO A 173 9.81 10.94 -13.58
CA PRO A 173 10.29 9.72 -12.95
C PRO A 173 10.08 8.51 -13.87
N ALA A 174 10.91 7.49 -13.71
CA ALA A 174 10.75 6.21 -14.38
C ALA A 174 9.60 5.38 -13.76
N CYS A 175 9.32 5.60 -12.48
CA CYS A 175 8.18 5.01 -11.77
C CYS A 175 7.78 5.87 -10.56
N VAL A 176 6.57 5.63 -10.08
CA VAL A 176 6.04 6.18 -8.82
C VAL A 176 5.78 5.01 -7.87
N VAL A 177 6.14 5.16 -6.59
CA VAL A 177 5.72 4.29 -5.50
C VAL A 177 4.80 5.09 -4.60
N ALA A 178 3.50 4.80 -4.64
CA ALA A 178 2.50 5.50 -3.85
C ALA A 178 2.16 4.70 -2.58
N VAL A 179 2.17 5.36 -1.42
CA VAL A 179 1.87 4.74 -0.12
C VAL A 179 0.65 5.39 0.49
N ASP A 180 -0.33 4.60 0.92
CA ASP A 180 -1.59 5.09 1.50
C ASP A 180 -2.11 4.18 2.62
N ALA A 181 -3.00 4.73 3.43
CA ALA A 181 -3.82 3.99 4.37
C ALA A 181 -5.02 3.36 3.64
N LEU A 182 -5.32 2.10 3.96
CA LEU A 182 -6.41 1.36 3.35
C LEU A 182 -7.52 1.10 4.36
N ALA A 183 -8.73 0.85 3.86
CA ALA A 183 -9.82 0.29 4.63
C ALA A 183 -9.84 -1.24 4.50
N SER A 184 -9.97 -1.94 5.62
CA SER A 184 -10.14 -3.39 5.69
C SER A 184 -11.61 -3.73 6.00
N ARG A 185 -12.03 -4.89 5.56
CA ARG A 185 -13.27 -5.54 6.01
C ARG A 185 -13.05 -6.28 7.33
N SER A 186 -11.89 -6.93 7.47
CA SER A 186 -11.63 -7.85 8.58
C SER A 186 -10.68 -7.25 9.61
N LEU A 187 -11.05 -7.37 10.90
CA LEU A 187 -10.16 -7.02 12.02
C LEU A 187 -8.83 -7.77 12.01
N LYS A 188 -8.81 -8.99 11.46
CA LYS A 188 -7.59 -9.82 11.42
C LYS A 188 -6.47 -9.19 10.60
N ARG A 189 -6.81 -8.30 9.65
CA ARG A 189 -5.85 -7.63 8.76
C ARG A 189 -5.49 -6.23 9.21
N LEU A 190 -6.27 -5.66 10.12
CA LEU A 190 -6.12 -4.27 10.56
C LEU A 190 -4.76 -4.06 11.23
N CYS A 191 -3.91 -3.21 10.63
CA CYS A 191 -2.50 -2.96 11.00
C CYS A 191 -1.65 -4.24 11.08
N ARG A 192 -2.04 -5.32 10.37
CA ARG A 192 -1.32 -6.59 10.37
C ARG A 192 -0.90 -7.06 9.00
N THR A 193 -1.33 -6.35 7.96
CA THR A 193 -0.98 -6.69 6.58
C THR A 193 -0.45 -5.48 5.84
N VAL A 194 0.43 -5.73 4.86
CA VAL A 194 0.86 -4.77 3.86
C VAL A 194 0.45 -5.31 2.51
N GLN A 195 -0.34 -4.55 1.75
CA GLN A 195 -0.68 -4.88 0.37
C GLN A 195 0.19 -4.07 -0.58
N LEU A 196 0.77 -4.77 -1.57
CA LEU A 196 1.50 -4.16 -2.68
C LEU A 196 0.76 -4.46 -4.00
N SER A 197 0.82 -3.54 -4.97
CA SER A 197 0.30 -3.81 -6.32
C SER A 197 1.05 -3.04 -7.40
N ASP A 198 0.93 -3.50 -8.66
CA ASP A 198 1.44 -2.83 -9.85
C ASP A 198 0.36 -2.04 -10.62
N THR A 199 -0.83 -1.90 -10.04
CA THR A 199 -1.99 -1.25 -10.67
C THR A 199 -2.18 0.20 -10.28
N GLY A 200 -1.37 0.72 -9.35
CA GLY A 200 -1.58 2.03 -8.74
C GLY A 200 -2.59 2.00 -7.60
N ILE A 201 -3.05 3.18 -7.19
CA ILE A 201 -3.94 3.36 -6.04
C ILE A 201 -4.99 4.45 -6.30
N ALA A 202 -6.21 4.20 -5.82
CA ALA A 202 -7.28 5.21 -5.78
C ALA A 202 -7.49 5.65 -4.32
N PRO A 203 -6.91 6.78 -3.89
CA PRO A 203 -6.95 7.21 -2.50
C PRO A 203 -8.38 7.36 -1.99
N GLY A 204 -8.67 6.82 -0.81
CA GLY A 204 -9.97 6.93 -0.15
C GLY A 204 -11.11 6.13 -0.79
N SER A 205 -10.84 5.23 -1.73
CA SER A 205 -11.86 4.38 -2.37
C SER A 205 -12.63 3.52 -1.36
N GLY A 206 -11.94 2.94 -0.39
CA GLY A 206 -12.53 2.10 0.65
C GLY A 206 -13.42 2.83 1.65
N VAL A 207 -13.30 4.15 1.75
CA VAL A 207 -14.15 5.00 2.61
C VAL A 207 -15.17 5.82 1.81
N GLY A 208 -15.33 5.52 0.50
CA GLY A 208 -16.34 6.15 -0.36
C GLY A 208 -15.96 7.53 -0.90
N ASN A 209 -14.73 7.95 -0.74
CA ASN A 209 -14.17 9.13 -1.36
C ASN A 209 -13.51 8.74 -2.69
N HIS A 210 -14.24 8.90 -3.80
CA HIS A 210 -13.67 8.69 -5.13
C HIS A 210 -12.77 9.87 -5.49
N ARG A 211 -11.50 9.76 -5.20
CA ARG A 211 -10.46 10.70 -5.62
C ARG A 211 -9.80 10.22 -6.90
N TRP A 212 -9.05 11.10 -7.52
CA TRP A 212 -8.30 10.80 -8.72
C TRP A 212 -7.30 9.65 -8.48
N ALA A 213 -7.41 8.57 -9.25
CA ALA A 213 -6.50 7.43 -9.16
C ALA A 213 -5.08 7.84 -9.58
N LEU A 214 -4.11 7.39 -8.82
CA LEU A 214 -2.71 7.44 -9.18
C LEU A 214 -2.35 6.10 -9.83
N ASP A 215 -2.37 6.07 -11.14
CA ASP A 215 -2.09 4.91 -11.98
C ASP A 215 -1.30 5.29 -13.22
N ARG A 216 -0.96 4.31 -14.04
CA ARG A 216 -0.23 4.53 -15.28
C ARG A 216 -0.99 5.41 -16.27
N ALA A 217 -2.31 5.35 -16.30
CA ALA A 217 -3.13 6.14 -17.21
C ALA A 217 -3.10 7.63 -16.84
N SER A 218 -3.18 7.94 -15.54
CA SER A 218 -3.19 9.32 -15.02
C SER A 218 -1.81 9.97 -14.99
N LEU A 219 -0.74 9.20 -14.71
CA LEU A 219 0.61 9.73 -14.53
C LEU A 219 1.56 9.50 -15.72
N GLY A 220 1.21 8.61 -16.65
CA GLY A 220 2.01 8.27 -17.82
C GLY A 220 3.24 7.39 -17.53
N VAL A 221 3.42 6.94 -16.29
CA VAL A 221 4.53 6.09 -15.82
C VAL A 221 4.00 4.95 -14.97
N PRO A 222 4.73 3.83 -14.82
CA PRO A 222 4.35 2.77 -13.90
C PRO A 222 4.14 3.31 -12.49
N VAL A 223 3.04 2.89 -11.85
CA VAL A 223 2.71 3.24 -10.47
C VAL A 223 2.56 1.96 -9.65
N LEU A 224 3.41 1.82 -8.66
CA LEU A 224 3.32 0.76 -7.66
C LEU A 224 2.63 1.32 -6.43
N ALA A 225 1.75 0.55 -5.83
CA ALA A 225 1.08 0.95 -4.61
C ALA A 225 1.54 0.09 -3.44
N VAL A 226 1.65 0.72 -2.28
CA VAL A 226 1.88 0.06 -0.99
C VAL A 226 0.81 0.58 -0.03
N GLY A 227 0.03 -0.31 0.53
CA GLY A 227 -1.08 0.08 1.40
C GLY A 227 -1.13 -0.72 2.69
N VAL A 228 -1.59 -0.07 3.76
CA VAL A 228 -1.79 -0.69 5.06
C VAL A 228 -3.23 -0.46 5.51
N PRO A 229 -3.99 -1.51 5.82
CA PRO A 229 -5.31 -1.35 6.41
C PRO A 229 -5.19 -0.83 7.84
N THR A 230 -5.61 0.41 8.05
CA THR A 230 -5.54 1.11 9.35
C THR A 230 -6.91 1.34 9.97
N VAL A 231 -7.97 1.19 9.16
CA VAL A 231 -9.35 1.42 9.58
C VAL A 231 -10.28 0.31 9.09
N VAL A 232 -11.37 0.11 9.81
CA VAL A 232 -12.52 -0.69 9.38
C VAL A 232 -13.78 0.14 9.57
N ASP A 233 -14.71 0.06 8.63
CA ASP A 233 -16.04 0.68 8.77
C ASP A 233 -16.82 0.00 9.89
N ALA A 234 -17.47 0.77 10.77
CA ALA A 234 -18.14 0.24 11.96
C ALA A 234 -19.30 -0.70 11.61
N SER A 235 -20.01 -0.48 10.51
CA SER A 235 -21.07 -1.37 10.05
C SER A 235 -20.50 -2.70 9.53
N THR A 236 -19.38 -2.63 8.82
CA THR A 236 -18.63 -3.81 8.35
C THR A 236 -18.09 -4.61 9.54
N LEU A 237 -17.51 -3.92 10.53
CA LEU A 237 -17.06 -4.54 11.78
C LEU A 237 -18.20 -5.26 12.52
N ALA A 238 -19.35 -4.61 12.68
CA ALA A 238 -20.50 -5.19 13.36
C ALA A 238 -21.02 -6.44 12.62
N ALA A 239 -21.06 -6.41 11.29
CA ALA A 239 -21.43 -7.55 10.46
C ALA A 239 -20.45 -8.74 10.64
N ASP A 240 -19.15 -8.47 10.65
CA ASP A 240 -18.09 -9.47 10.86
C ASP A 240 -18.19 -10.13 12.25
N LEU A 241 -18.38 -9.30 13.31
CA LEU A 241 -18.52 -9.80 14.68
C LEU A 241 -19.79 -10.62 14.92
N LEU A 242 -20.90 -10.29 14.25
CA LEU A 242 -22.17 -10.98 14.39
C LEU A 242 -22.31 -12.17 13.44
N GLY A 243 -21.35 -12.37 12.54
CA GLY A 243 -21.43 -13.41 11.49
C GLY A 243 -22.62 -13.18 10.54
N GLN A 244 -23.06 -11.92 10.37
CA GLN A 244 -24.19 -11.56 9.52
C GLN A 244 -23.67 -10.97 8.19
N GLU A 245 -24.28 -11.38 7.08
CA GLU A 245 -23.94 -10.83 5.76
C GLU A 245 -24.40 -9.38 5.60
N GLU A 246 -25.52 -9.01 6.22
CA GLU A 246 -26.08 -7.65 6.19
C GLU A 246 -26.61 -7.26 7.56
N LEU A 247 -26.32 -6.03 7.96
CA LEU A 247 -26.97 -5.39 9.11
C LEU A 247 -28.08 -4.45 8.61
N PRO A 248 -29.17 -4.30 9.37
CA PRO A 248 -30.14 -3.25 9.11
C PRO A 248 -29.40 -1.89 9.15
N PRO A 249 -29.84 -0.89 8.35
CA PRO A 249 -29.19 0.40 8.33
C PRO A 249 -29.10 0.94 9.76
N LEU A 250 -27.89 1.06 10.28
CA LEU A 250 -27.62 1.81 11.51
C LEU A 250 -28.12 3.23 11.23
N GLY A 251 -29.11 3.69 12.03
CA GLY A 251 -29.85 4.93 11.79
C GLY A 251 -28.98 6.13 11.42
N GLU A 252 -29.61 7.16 10.87
CA GLU A 252 -29.02 8.27 10.15
C GLU A 252 -27.55 8.63 10.46
N GLY A 253 -26.67 8.39 9.49
CA GLY A 253 -25.65 9.39 9.14
C GLY A 253 -24.33 9.37 9.88
N ARG A 254 -23.87 8.29 10.51
CA ARG A 254 -22.51 8.29 11.04
C ARG A 254 -21.66 7.24 10.36
N ASP A 255 -20.89 7.65 9.37
CA ASP A 255 -19.74 6.88 8.86
C ASP A 255 -18.67 6.88 9.97
N LEU A 256 -18.71 5.85 10.83
CA LEU A 256 -17.72 5.66 11.89
C LEU A 256 -16.63 4.73 11.35
N LEU A 257 -15.39 5.15 11.51
CA LEU A 257 -14.21 4.33 11.25
C LEU A 257 -13.61 3.88 12.59
N VAL A 258 -13.31 2.61 12.69
CA VAL A 258 -12.71 2.00 13.88
C VAL A 258 -11.26 1.65 13.59
N THR A 259 -10.41 1.90 14.56
CA THR A 259 -8.96 1.66 14.49
C THR A 259 -8.47 1.00 15.79
N PRO A 260 -7.33 0.28 15.80
CA PRO A 260 -6.76 -0.30 17.01
C PRO A 260 -6.44 0.75 18.06
N LYS A 261 -6.49 0.36 19.35
CA LYS A 261 -6.17 1.26 20.46
C LYS A 261 -4.72 1.76 20.42
N ASP A 262 -3.82 0.93 19.96
CA ASP A 262 -2.37 1.18 19.86
C ASP A 262 -1.93 1.57 18.43
N ILE A 263 -2.84 2.19 17.68
CA ILE A 263 -2.65 2.59 16.27
C ILE A 263 -1.37 3.41 16.06
N ASP A 264 -1.01 4.29 17.02
CA ASP A 264 0.14 5.17 16.90
C ASP A 264 1.44 4.36 16.74
N SER A 265 1.68 3.39 17.63
CA SER A 265 2.87 2.54 17.56
C SER A 265 2.84 1.59 16.36
N GLN A 266 1.67 1.06 16.00
CA GLN A 266 1.54 0.17 14.84
C GLN A 266 1.82 0.88 13.52
N VAL A 267 1.33 2.12 13.38
CA VAL A 267 1.60 2.94 12.19
C VAL A 267 3.08 3.34 12.13
N ASP A 268 3.72 3.67 13.26
CA ASP A 268 5.15 3.98 13.30
C ASP A 268 6.01 2.77 12.90
N ASP A 269 5.74 1.60 13.47
CA ASP A 269 6.48 0.37 13.16
C ASP A 269 6.33 -0.02 11.69
N LEU A 270 5.09 0.00 11.15
CA LEU A 270 4.82 -0.34 9.76
C LEU A 270 5.38 0.70 8.79
N ALA A 271 5.31 1.98 9.12
CA ALA A 271 5.87 3.05 8.29
C ALA A 271 7.40 2.88 8.16
N LYS A 272 8.09 2.56 9.25
CA LYS A 272 9.53 2.30 9.22
C LYS A 272 9.85 1.07 8.37
N VAL A 273 9.14 -0.05 8.56
CA VAL A 273 9.28 -1.27 7.75
C VAL A 273 9.11 -0.99 6.26
N ILE A 274 8.05 -0.26 5.89
CA ILE A 274 7.73 0.05 4.49
C ILE A 274 8.77 1.00 3.89
N GLY A 275 9.18 2.06 4.60
CA GLY A 275 10.21 2.99 4.13
C GLY A 275 11.54 2.31 3.86
N TYR A 276 11.96 1.41 4.77
CA TYR A 276 13.14 0.56 4.57
C TYR A 276 12.95 -0.42 3.41
N GLY A 277 11.79 -1.08 3.32
CA GLY A 277 11.48 -1.99 2.22
C GLY A 277 11.53 -1.30 0.85
N ILE A 278 10.93 -0.11 0.74
CA ILE A 278 11.01 0.71 -0.48
C ILE A 278 12.46 1.06 -0.80
N SER A 279 13.25 1.45 0.22
CA SER A 279 14.66 1.79 0.04
C SER A 279 15.48 0.60 -0.44
N LEU A 280 15.25 -0.60 0.11
CA LEU A 280 15.90 -1.85 -0.33
C LEU A 280 15.51 -2.22 -1.77
N ALA A 281 14.24 -2.05 -2.15
CA ALA A 281 13.80 -2.33 -3.53
C ALA A 281 14.42 -1.37 -4.55
N LEU A 282 14.58 -0.10 -4.17
CA LEU A 282 15.13 0.94 -5.04
C LEU A 282 16.66 0.98 -5.04
N GLN A 283 17.31 0.42 -4.04
CA GLN A 283 18.78 0.36 -3.87
C GLN A 283 19.22 -1.09 -3.59
N PRO A 284 19.23 -1.97 -4.59
CA PRO A 284 19.43 -3.41 -4.39
C PRO A 284 20.82 -3.80 -3.84
N GLY A 285 21.73 -2.85 -3.73
CA GLY A 285 23.06 -3.07 -3.14
C GLY A 285 23.15 -2.79 -1.64
N LEU A 286 22.06 -2.31 -1.00
CA LEU A 286 22.02 -1.99 0.42
C LEU A 286 21.32 -3.11 1.22
N ASP A 287 21.70 -3.22 2.50
CA ASP A 287 20.98 -4.00 3.49
C ASP A 287 20.32 -3.11 4.57
N VAL A 288 19.65 -3.72 5.56
CA VAL A 288 18.97 -2.98 6.62
C VAL A 288 19.94 -2.21 7.51
N ALA A 289 21.14 -2.77 7.74
CA ALA A 289 22.18 -2.12 8.57
C ALA A 289 22.75 -0.88 7.86
N ASP A 290 22.92 -0.93 6.53
CA ASP A 290 23.30 0.22 5.73
C ASP A 290 22.25 1.34 5.83
N LEU A 291 20.96 0.97 5.78
CA LEU A 291 19.87 1.95 5.91
C LEU A 291 19.81 2.56 7.31
N ASP A 292 20.09 1.80 8.38
CA ASP A 292 20.18 2.35 9.74
C ASP A 292 21.27 3.42 9.84
N LEU A 293 22.40 3.23 9.15
CA LEU A 293 23.49 4.23 9.11
C LEU A 293 23.16 5.46 8.27
N LEU A 294 22.42 5.28 7.17
CA LEU A 294 22.12 6.37 6.22
C LEU A 294 20.92 7.21 6.64
N LEU A 295 20.03 6.68 7.48
CA LEU A 295 18.79 7.33 7.93
C LEU A 295 18.87 7.80 9.42
N SER A 296 20.00 7.56 10.12
CA SER A 296 20.22 7.97 11.51
C SER A 296 20.50 9.48 11.68
#